data_00110acda181ddd8a0a22e3db8a62df6
#
_entry.id   00110acda181ddd8a0a22e3db8a62df6
#
_cell.length_a   1.000
_cell.length_b   1.000
_cell.length_c   1.000
_cell.angle_alpha   90.00
_cell.angle_beta   90.00
_cell.angle_gamma   90.00
#
_symmetry.space_group_name_H-M   'P 1'
#
loop_
_entity.id
_entity.type
_entity.pdbx_description
1 polymer ?
#
loop_
_entity_poly.entity_id
_entity_poly.type
_entity_poly.pdbx_seq_one_letter_code
_entity_poly.pdbx_strand_id
1 'polypeptide(L)'
;MVVVKKAIPIIQAYEFLDMEIIQTPLMGRSVEQQVVGQATRDGDGVKLTRVLTQTHQRRLDPFLMLDHFGSDNPNDYGGGFPDHPHRGFETVTYMISGRMRHKDSAGNEGLLQNGGVQWMTAGRGVVHSEMPEQEEGLMEGFQLWLNLPSHQKMCKPAYLDIQSDRIPETWPHESVKVRVIAGESNSTLGAVHRSPSLFPTQTLYLDIHFQKQSSFEQALNPKHNAFLFVYRGSVSVVSEKETTAIELNRMAILRNEGNGVLIRGSPGAKVLLISGQALNEPIAQYGPFVMNTREELMQAVDDFRAGLFKS
;
A
#
# COMPACT_ATOMS: atom_id res chain seq x y z
N MET A 1 -74.35 -9.60 26.90
CA MET A 1 -74.07 -8.26 26.33
C MET A 1 -72.54 -8.06 26.39
N VAL A 2 -71.86 -8.37 25.30
CA VAL A 2 -70.39 -8.36 25.21
C VAL A 2 -70.00 -7.10 24.42
N VAL A 3 -69.26 -6.22 25.07
CA VAL A 3 -68.77 -4.97 24.48
C VAL A 3 -67.41 -5.26 23.82
N VAL A 4 -67.41 -5.26 22.53
CA VAL A 4 -66.16 -5.35 21.72
C VAL A 4 -65.54 -3.96 21.58
N LYS A 5 -64.41 -3.76 22.21
CA LYS A 5 -63.57 -2.54 21.98
C LYS A 5 -62.81 -2.71 20.68
N LYS A 6 -63.09 -1.87 19.69
CA LYS A 6 -62.29 -1.71 18.47
C LYS A 6 -60.94 -1.06 18.84
N ALA A 7 -59.86 -1.74 18.47
CA ALA A 7 -58.51 -1.12 18.45
C ALA A 7 -58.35 -0.28 17.17
N ILE A 8 -57.90 0.97 17.35
CA ILE A 8 -57.50 1.87 16.27
C ILE A 8 -56.02 1.63 15.99
N PRO A 9 -55.56 1.34 14.78
CA PRO A 9 -54.15 1.29 14.48
C PRO A 9 -53.60 2.68 14.32
N ILE A 10 -52.64 3.06 15.18
CA ILE A 10 -51.81 4.24 14.98
C ILE A 10 -50.76 3.90 13.94
N ILE A 11 -50.96 4.25 12.71
CA ILE A 11 -49.94 4.29 11.68
C ILE A 11 -49.21 5.62 11.85
N GLN A 12 -48.10 5.62 12.54
CA GLN A 12 -47.18 6.75 12.58
C GLN A 12 -46.37 6.72 11.26
N ALA A 13 -46.71 7.62 10.33
CA ALA A 13 -45.94 7.90 9.15
C ALA A 13 -44.60 8.50 9.60
N TYR A 14 -43.52 7.74 9.51
CA TYR A 14 -42.17 8.31 9.53
C TYR A 14 -41.98 8.98 8.16
N GLU A 15 -42.05 10.32 8.15
CA GLU A 15 -41.50 11.13 7.06
C GLU A 15 -39.98 10.83 7.03
N PHE A 16 -39.54 10.09 6.02
CA PHE A 16 -38.12 10.06 5.66
C PHE A 16 -37.76 11.47 5.19
N LEU A 17 -37.14 12.23 6.08
CA LEU A 17 -36.36 13.40 5.67
C LEU A 17 -35.28 12.88 4.74
N ASP A 18 -35.40 13.16 3.45
CA ASP A 18 -34.29 13.07 2.50
C ASP A 18 -33.19 14.02 2.99
N MET A 19 -32.31 13.50 3.81
CA MET A 19 -31.05 14.17 4.09
C MET A 19 -30.25 14.10 2.78
N GLU A 20 -30.30 15.17 1.99
CA GLU A 20 -29.30 15.40 0.97
C GLU A 20 -27.94 15.28 1.66
N ILE A 21 -27.21 14.21 1.34
CA ILE A 21 -25.80 14.07 1.74
C ILE A 21 -25.08 15.17 0.96
N ILE A 22 -24.87 16.32 1.58
CA ILE A 22 -24.03 17.38 1.05
C ILE A 22 -22.62 16.77 0.97
N GLN A 23 -22.29 16.24 -0.19
CA GLN A 23 -20.92 15.81 -0.46
C GLN A 23 -20.04 17.05 -0.40
N THR A 24 -19.20 17.14 0.62
CA THR A 24 -18.20 18.20 0.69
C THR A 24 -17.35 18.15 -0.58
N PRO A 25 -17.24 19.26 -1.33
CA PRO A 25 -16.41 19.29 -2.53
C PRO A 25 -15.00 18.78 -2.27
N LEU A 26 -14.45 18.02 -3.22
CA LEU A 26 -13.09 17.53 -3.09
C LEU A 26 -12.12 18.73 -3.18
N MET A 27 -11.37 18.94 -2.09
CA MET A 27 -10.26 19.89 -2.03
C MET A 27 -8.97 19.12 -2.32
N GLY A 28 -8.44 19.31 -3.53
CA GLY A 28 -7.22 18.63 -3.97
C GLY A 28 -6.00 19.07 -3.15
N ARG A 29 -5.27 18.08 -2.58
CA ARG A 29 -3.98 18.30 -1.92
C ARG A 29 -2.94 18.76 -2.93
N SER A 30 -2.10 19.71 -2.55
CA SER A 30 -0.92 20.10 -3.33
C SER A 30 0.27 19.19 -3.03
N VAL A 31 1.28 19.26 -3.91
CA VAL A 31 2.56 18.56 -3.73
C VAL A 31 3.43 19.34 -2.76
N GLU A 32 3.92 18.65 -1.73
CA GLU A 32 4.88 19.21 -0.76
C GLU A 32 6.30 19.08 -1.27
N GLN A 33 6.63 17.90 -1.79
CA GLN A 33 7.97 17.55 -2.23
C GLN A 33 7.91 16.50 -3.34
N GLN A 34 8.81 16.61 -4.31
CA GLN A 34 9.12 15.55 -5.25
C GLN A 34 10.43 14.87 -4.87
N VAL A 35 10.45 13.55 -4.91
CA VAL A 35 11.61 12.70 -4.62
C VAL A 35 11.96 11.91 -5.86
N VAL A 36 13.23 11.97 -6.27
CA VAL A 36 13.74 11.11 -7.36
C VAL A 36 14.17 9.78 -6.76
N GLY A 37 13.67 8.69 -7.30
CA GLY A 37 14.09 7.36 -6.88
C GLY A 37 15.59 7.14 -7.13
N GLN A 38 16.26 6.44 -6.21
CA GLN A 38 17.69 6.18 -6.26
C GLN A 38 17.95 4.76 -6.76
N ALA A 39 18.70 4.63 -7.86
CA ALA A 39 19.11 3.32 -8.35
C ALA A 39 20.04 2.64 -7.33
N THR A 40 19.75 1.39 -7.00
CA THR A 40 20.53 0.59 -6.06
C THR A 40 20.38 -0.90 -6.37
N ARG A 41 21.02 -1.74 -5.54
CA ARG A 41 20.84 -3.19 -5.55
C ARG A 41 20.54 -3.66 -4.13
N ASP A 42 19.73 -4.71 -4.01
CA ASP A 42 19.41 -5.37 -2.75
C ASP A 42 19.28 -6.89 -2.96
N GLY A 43 19.05 -7.65 -1.89
CA GLY A 43 19.06 -9.10 -1.98
C GLY A 43 20.38 -9.62 -2.53
N ASP A 44 20.36 -10.64 -3.38
CA ASP A 44 21.54 -11.16 -4.08
C ASP A 44 21.71 -10.46 -5.44
N GLY A 45 21.91 -9.13 -5.38
CA GLY A 45 22.23 -8.29 -6.52
C GLY A 45 21.04 -7.82 -7.35
N VAL A 46 19.81 -7.92 -6.87
CA VAL A 46 18.60 -7.44 -7.55
C VAL A 46 18.67 -5.94 -7.76
N LYS A 47 18.57 -5.51 -9.02
CA LYS A 47 18.57 -4.10 -9.40
C LYS A 47 17.20 -3.49 -9.12
N LEU A 48 17.17 -2.39 -8.42
CA LEU A 48 15.95 -1.69 -8.07
C LEU A 48 16.15 -0.17 -7.95
N THR A 49 15.05 0.55 -7.89
CA THR A 49 14.99 1.97 -7.58
C THR A 49 14.36 2.14 -6.21
N ARG A 50 15.12 2.60 -5.22
CA ARG A 50 14.60 2.92 -3.89
C ARG A 50 13.97 4.29 -3.89
N VAL A 51 12.67 4.34 -3.66
CA VAL A 51 11.84 5.54 -3.79
C VAL A 51 11.63 6.22 -2.44
N LEU A 52 11.19 5.44 -1.43
CA LEU A 52 11.01 5.92 -0.08
C LEU A 52 12.10 5.31 0.80
N THR A 53 12.80 6.18 1.56
CA THR A 53 13.94 5.83 2.40
C THR A 53 13.69 6.24 3.85
N GLN A 54 14.60 5.88 4.75
CA GLN A 54 14.54 6.25 6.16
C GLN A 54 14.37 7.76 6.41
N THR A 55 14.88 8.60 5.51
CA THR A 55 14.75 10.07 5.62
C THR A 55 13.31 10.54 5.52
N HIS A 56 12.43 9.75 4.91
CA HIS A 56 11.02 10.08 4.70
C HIS A 56 10.09 9.46 5.76
N GLN A 57 10.55 8.50 6.56
CA GLN A 57 9.70 7.69 7.45
C GLN A 57 8.88 8.53 8.44
N ARG A 58 9.49 9.58 9.03
CA ARG A 58 8.75 10.47 9.93
C ARG A 58 7.65 11.24 9.24
N ARG A 59 7.91 11.70 8.01
CA ARG A 59 6.94 12.46 7.23
C ARG A 59 5.84 11.57 6.64
N LEU A 60 6.19 10.34 6.28
CA LEU A 60 5.31 9.39 5.62
C LEU A 60 4.90 8.21 6.53
N ASP A 61 5.05 8.34 7.86
CA ASP A 61 4.49 7.36 8.79
C ASP A 61 3.02 7.02 8.38
N PRO A 62 2.63 5.75 8.17
CA PRO A 62 3.29 4.52 8.64
C PRO A 62 4.20 3.85 7.60
N PHE A 63 4.56 4.50 6.50
CA PHE A 63 5.35 3.90 5.43
C PHE A 63 6.85 4.00 5.72
N LEU A 64 7.55 2.87 5.58
CA LEU A 64 8.96 2.74 5.95
C LEU A 64 9.91 2.72 4.76
N MET A 65 9.47 2.12 3.66
CA MET A 65 10.25 1.96 2.44
C MET A 65 9.32 1.68 1.25
N LEU A 66 9.71 2.15 0.06
CA LEU A 66 9.15 1.72 -1.21
C LEU A 66 10.29 1.49 -2.19
N ASP A 67 10.39 0.28 -2.70
CA ASP A 67 11.30 -0.11 -3.77
C ASP A 67 10.50 -0.46 -5.03
N HIS A 68 11.02 -0.05 -6.19
CA HIS A 68 10.56 -0.44 -7.51
C HIS A 68 11.66 -1.27 -8.17
N PHE A 69 11.47 -2.56 -8.31
CA PHE A 69 12.37 -3.43 -9.06
C PHE A 69 11.81 -3.67 -10.45
N GLY A 70 12.69 -3.70 -11.46
CA GLY A 70 12.27 -3.93 -12.84
C GLY A 70 13.45 -4.08 -13.79
N SER A 71 13.54 -5.22 -14.45
CA SER A 71 14.50 -5.50 -15.52
C SER A 71 14.00 -6.63 -16.41
N ASP A 72 14.37 -6.58 -17.69
CA ASP A 72 14.23 -7.68 -18.66
C ASP A 72 15.51 -8.51 -18.80
N ASN A 73 16.58 -8.10 -18.10
CA ASN A 73 17.84 -8.84 -18.03
C ASN A 73 17.88 -9.75 -16.80
N PRO A 74 17.89 -11.09 -16.96
CA PRO A 74 17.92 -12.04 -15.84
C PRO A 74 19.08 -11.84 -14.85
N ASN A 75 20.21 -11.31 -15.28
CA ASN A 75 21.34 -11.00 -14.41
C ASN A 75 21.06 -9.89 -13.40
N ASP A 76 20.02 -9.09 -13.63
CA ASP A 76 19.64 -8.01 -12.74
C ASP A 76 18.66 -8.46 -11.64
N TYR A 77 18.04 -9.65 -11.76
CA TYR A 77 17.05 -10.14 -10.79
C TYR A 77 17.24 -11.61 -10.37
N GLY A 78 18.03 -12.41 -11.12
CA GLY A 78 18.09 -13.87 -10.95
C GLY A 78 18.56 -14.33 -9.56
N GLY A 79 19.35 -13.53 -8.84
CA GLY A 79 19.77 -13.83 -7.47
C GLY A 79 18.64 -13.75 -6.45
N GLY A 80 17.59 -12.99 -6.74
CA GLY A 80 16.43 -12.82 -5.87
C GLY A 80 16.77 -12.27 -4.49
N PHE A 81 15.93 -12.61 -3.52
CA PHE A 81 16.12 -12.29 -2.11
C PHE A 81 16.18 -13.60 -1.32
N PRO A 82 17.39 -14.19 -1.16
CA PRO A 82 17.59 -15.39 -0.35
C PRO A 82 17.12 -15.21 1.08
N ASP A 83 17.12 -16.28 1.87
CA ASP A 83 16.65 -16.29 3.24
C ASP A 83 17.14 -15.08 4.06
N HIS A 84 16.19 -14.25 4.47
CA HIS A 84 16.42 -13.05 5.27
C HIS A 84 15.31 -12.85 6.31
N PRO A 85 15.63 -12.24 7.47
CA PRO A 85 14.65 -12.06 8.53
C PRO A 85 13.86 -10.75 8.39
N HIS A 86 12.69 -10.70 9.02
CA HIS A 86 11.95 -9.46 9.29
C HIS A 86 11.32 -9.50 10.67
N ARG A 87 11.18 -8.34 11.35
CA ARG A 87 10.42 -8.18 12.60
C ARG A 87 9.82 -6.79 12.71
N GLY A 88 8.57 -6.72 13.17
CA GLY A 88 7.92 -5.50 13.66
C GLY A 88 7.22 -4.66 12.63
N PHE A 89 7.03 -5.15 11.41
CA PHE A 89 6.37 -4.44 10.31
C PHE A 89 5.73 -5.41 9.31
N GLU A 90 5.13 -4.89 8.27
CA GLU A 90 4.54 -5.63 7.15
C GLU A 90 5.29 -5.33 5.85
N THR A 91 5.39 -6.33 4.96
CA THR A 91 5.84 -6.15 3.58
C THR A 91 4.68 -6.37 2.63
N VAL A 92 4.60 -5.55 1.58
CA VAL A 92 3.62 -5.69 0.52
C VAL A 92 4.34 -5.77 -0.81
N THR A 93 4.41 -6.96 -1.38
CA THR A 93 4.98 -7.20 -2.71
C THR A 93 3.87 -7.15 -3.75
N TYR A 94 3.95 -6.23 -4.70
CA TYR A 94 3.02 -6.12 -5.81
C TYR A 94 3.74 -6.39 -7.13
N MET A 95 3.42 -7.51 -7.77
CA MET A 95 4.00 -7.88 -9.06
C MET A 95 3.28 -7.17 -10.21
N ILE A 96 4.01 -6.44 -11.02
CA ILE A 96 3.50 -5.91 -12.29
C ILE A 96 3.68 -6.94 -13.40
N SER A 97 4.85 -7.58 -13.45
CA SER A 97 5.21 -8.62 -14.42
C SER A 97 6.17 -9.61 -13.81
N GLY A 98 6.10 -10.85 -14.25
CA GLY A 98 6.97 -11.94 -13.80
C GLY A 98 6.35 -12.80 -12.70
N ARG A 99 7.17 -13.70 -12.16
CA ARG A 99 6.78 -14.67 -11.13
C ARG A 99 7.83 -14.74 -10.06
N MET A 100 7.38 -14.72 -8.80
CA MET A 100 8.24 -14.78 -7.64
C MET A 100 7.72 -15.84 -6.68
N ARG A 101 8.57 -16.78 -6.30
CA ARG A 101 8.29 -17.80 -5.30
C ARG A 101 8.71 -17.29 -3.94
N HIS A 102 7.77 -17.35 -3.04
CA HIS A 102 7.97 -17.05 -1.63
C HIS A 102 8.02 -18.34 -0.82
N LYS A 103 8.95 -18.40 0.16
CA LYS A 103 9.03 -19.46 1.19
C LYS A 103 9.37 -18.83 2.52
N ASP A 104 8.88 -19.42 3.62
CA ASP A 104 9.20 -18.93 4.96
C ASP A 104 9.61 -20.03 5.93
N SER A 105 10.13 -19.61 7.10
CA SER A 105 10.55 -20.50 8.18
C SER A 105 9.41 -21.27 8.87
N ALA A 106 8.13 -20.93 8.56
CA ALA A 106 6.95 -21.60 9.05
C ALA A 106 6.49 -22.76 8.15
N GLY A 107 7.14 -22.91 6.99
CA GLY A 107 6.78 -23.89 5.98
C GLY A 107 5.68 -23.41 5.03
N ASN A 108 5.36 -22.12 5.04
CA ASN A 108 4.50 -21.55 4.01
C ASN A 108 5.29 -21.36 2.72
N GLU A 109 4.62 -21.63 1.59
CA GLU A 109 5.15 -21.42 0.25
C GLU A 109 4.05 -20.90 -0.65
N GLY A 110 4.36 -19.93 -1.48
CA GLY A 110 3.43 -19.31 -2.43
C GLY A 110 4.11 -18.91 -3.73
N LEU A 111 3.34 -18.81 -4.79
CA LEU A 111 3.76 -18.28 -6.08
C LEU A 111 2.98 -17.02 -6.39
N LEU A 112 3.67 -15.91 -6.39
CA LEU A 112 3.14 -14.62 -6.78
C LEU A 112 3.40 -14.40 -8.28
N GLN A 113 2.32 -14.09 -9.02
CA GLN A 113 2.36 -13.94 -10.47
C GLN A 113 1.98 -12.52 -10.89
N ASN A 114 2.02 -12.27 -12.21
CA ASN A 114 1.64 -10.99 -12.82
C ASN A 114 0.38 -10.40 -12.20
N GLY A 115 0.47 -9.18 -11.70
CA GLY A 115 -0.63 -8.44 -11.11
C GLY A 115 -1.07 -8.91 -9.73
N GLY A 116 -0.43 -9.93 -9.15
CA GLY A 116 -0.73 -10.43 -7.81
C GLY A 116 -0.08 -9.58 -6.72
N VAL A 117 -0.60 -9.71 -5.51
CA VAL A 117 -0.08 -9.05 -4.29
C VAL A 117 0.13 -10.08 -3.20
N GLN A 118 1.28 -10.00 -2.53
CA GLN A 118 1.52 -10.67 -1.26
C GLN A 118 1.60 -9.64 -0.15
N TRP A 119 0.78 -9.81 0.88
CA TRP A 119 0.83 -9.00 2.09
C TRP A 119 1.30 -9.87 3.25
N MET A 120 2.53 -9.64 3.70
CA MET A 120 3.14 -10.39 4.80
C MET A 120 3.20 -9.52 6.05
N THR A 121 2.65 -10.01 7.15
CA THR A 121 2.87 -9.45 8.49
C THR A 121 4.04 -10.19 9.13
N ALA A 122 5.18 -9.54 9.29
CA ALA A 122 6.35 -10.17 9.92
C ALA A 122 6.18 -10.32 11.45
N GLY A 123 5.46 -9.39 12.08
CA GLY A 123 5.13 -9.45 13.51
C GLY A 123 6.33 -9.74 14.39
N ARG A 124 6.25 -10.79 15.23
CA ARG A 124 7.31 -11.19 16.18
C ARG A 124 8.58 -11.72 15.52
N GLY A 125 8.55 -11.96 14.21
CA GLY A 125 9.72 -12.40 13.44
C GLY A 125 9.44 -13.55 12.49
N VAL A 126 9.97 -13.45 11.29
CA VAL A 126 9.91 -14.45 10.23
C VAL A 126 11.25 -14.44 9.49
N VAL A 127 11.68 -15.60 8.98
CA VAL A 127 12.72 -15.70 7.96
C VAL A 127 12.04 -16.16 6.69
N HIS A 128 12.26 -15.45 5.58
CA HIS A 128 11.68 -15.79 4.30
C HIS A 128 12.64 -15.56 3.14
N SER A 129 12.30 -16.12 2.00
CA SER A 129 12.97 -15.88 0.72
C SER A 129 11.94 -15.53 -0.36
N GLU A 130 12.36 -14.70 -1.31
CA GLU A 130 11.60 -14.29 -2.48
C GLU A 130 12.47 -14.53 -3.71
N MET A 131 12.19 -15.62 -4.43
CA MET A 131 13.04 -16.08 -5.53
C MET A 131 12.30 -15.98 -6.87
N PRO A 132 12.93 -15.40 -7.91
CA PRO A 132 12.39 -15.41 -9.26
C PRO A 132 12.10 -16.84 -9.73
N GLU A 133 10.93 -17.02 -10.38
CA GLU A 133 10.55 -18.30 -10.99
C GLU A 133 10.54 -18.21 -12.52
N GLN A 134 11.41 -17.40 -13.08
CA GLN A 134 11.59 -17.25 -14.53
C GLN A 134 13.07 -17.10 -14.86
N GLU A 135 13.45 -17.61 -16.04
CA GLU A 135 14.82 -17.56 -16.54
C GLU A 135 15.01 -16.43 -17.55
N GLU A 136 13.91 -15.85 -18.06
CA GLU A 136 13.90 -14.76 -19.05
C GLU A 136 12.63 -13.89 -18.92
N GLY A 137 12.65 -12.74 -19.59
CA GLY A 137 11.53 -11.82 -19.67
C GLY A 137 11.51 -10.79 -18.54
N LEU A 138 10.56 -9.86 -18.63
CA LEU A 138 10.42 -8.77 -17.69
C LEU A 138 9.99 -9.29 -16.32
N MET A 139 10.79 -8.94 -15.30
CA MET A 139 10.40 -9.03 -13.90
C MET A 139 10.29 -7.62 -13.35
N GLU A 140 9.11 -7.23 -12.92
CA GLU A 140 8.82 -5.89 -12.41
C GLU A 140 7.81 -5.94 -11.28
N GLY A 141 8.05 -5.15 -10.25
CA GLY A 141 7.14 -5.02 -9.13
C GLY A 141 7.57 -3.99 -8.09
N PHE A 142 6.82 -3.93 -7.03
CA PHE A 142 7.03 -3.02 -5.90
C PHE A 142 7.13 -3.80 -4.60
N GLN A 143 8.01 -3.31 -3.71
CA GLN A 143 8.09 -3.76 -2.32
C GLN A 143 7.82 -2.56 -1.43
N LEU A 144 6.68 -2.54 -0.75
CA LEU A 144 6.32 -1.52 0.23
C LEU A 144 6.51 -2.11 1.64
N TRP A 145 7.19 -1.37 2.51
CA TRP A 145 7.26 -1.68 3.94
C TRP A 145 6.31 -0.76 4.71
N LEU A 146 5.45 -1.37 5.51
CA LEU A 146 4.40 -0.71 6.28
C LEU A 146 4.59 -1.02 7.77
N ASN A 147 4.71 0.01 8.60
CA ASN A 147 4.95 -0.16 10.02
C ASN A 147 3.74 -0.74 10.77
N LEU A 148 4.01 -1.50 11.80
CA LEU A 148 3.03 -1.95 12.77
C LEU A 148 3.05 -1.07 14.02
N PRO A 149 1.90 -0.79 14.66
CA PRO A 149 1.88 -0.13 15.95
C PRO A 149 2.53 -1.01 17.02
N SER A 150 3.06 -0.40 18.06
CA SER A 150 3.85 -1.06 19.13
C SER A 150 3.17 -2.31 19.68
N HIS A 151 1.86 -2.23 19.94
CA HIS A 151 1.07 -3.34 20.50
C HIS A 151 0.87 -4.52 19.52
N GLN A 152 1.16 -4.35 18.23
CA GLN A 152 1.07 -5.39 17.20
C GLN A 152 2.43 -5.89 16.69
N LYS A 153 3.54 -5.22 17.04
CA LYS A 153 4.87 -5.61 16.55
C LYS A 153 5.27 -7.04 16.90
N MET A 154 4.74 -7.58 18.00
CA MET A 154 5.01 -8.95 18.44
C MET A 154 3.85 -9.92 18.14
N CYS A 155 2.92 -9.56 17.22
CA CYS A 155 1.87 -10.48 16.78
C CYS A 155 2.45 -11.69 16.03
N LYS A 156 1.63 -12.71 15.82
CA LYS A 156 2.01 -13.88 15.04
C LYS A 156 2.22 -13.49 13.57
N PRO A 157 3.28 -13.97 12.89
CA PRO A 157 3.44 -13.81 11.45
C PRO A 157 2.23 -14.33 10.67
N ALA A 158 1.89 -13.66 9.58
CA ALA A 158 0.77 -14.01 8.72
C ALA A 158 1.02 -13.60 7.27
N TYR A 159 0.37 -14.30 6.34
CA TYR A 159 0.44 -14.04 4.90
C TYR A 159 -0.95 -13.94 4.29
N LEU A 160 -1.06 -13.12 3.28
CA LEU A 160 -2.22 -13.02 2.43
C LEU A 160 -1.74 -12.93 0.98
N ASP A 161 -1.81 -14.05 0.25
CA ASP A 161 -1.51 -14.12 -1.17
C ASP A 161 -2.78 -13.86 -1.97
N ILE A 162 -2.77 -12.84 -2.82
CA ILE A 162 -3.90 -12.39 -3.60
C ILE A 162 -3.50 -12.44 -5.08
N GLN A 163 -4.09 -13.38 -5.81
CA GLN A 163 -3.89 -13.47 -7.24
C GLN A 163 -4.56 -12.29 -7.97
N SER A 164 -4.07 -11.98 -9.16
CA SER A 164 -4.48 -10.79 -9.93
C SER A 164 -5.98 -10.69 -10.15
N ASP A 165 -6.66 -11.81 -10.39
CA ASP A 165 -8.11 -11.91 -10.60
C ASP A 165 -8.95 -11.65 -9.33
N ARG A 166 -8.30 -11.67 -8.17
CA ARG A 166 -8.91 -11.37 -6.87
C ARG A 166 -8.74 -9.91 -6.44
N ILE A 167 -7.99 -9.12 -7.20
CA ILE A 167 -7.83 -7.68 -6.93
C ILE A 167 -8.93 -6.94 -7.67
N PRO A 168 -9.84 -6.26 -6.94
CA PRO A 168 -10.93 -5.52 -7.56
C PRO A 168 -10.42 -4.42 -8.47
N GLU A 169 -11.09 -4.26 -9.61
CA GLU A 169 -10.85 -3.18 -10.55
C GLU A 169 -12.10 -2.30 -10.66
N THR A 170 -11.91 -0.99 -10.73
CA THR A 170 -12.98 -0.02 -10.96
C THR A 170 -12.60 0.93 -12.09
N TRP A 171 -13.64 1.49 -12.71
CA TRP A 171 -13.52 2.41 -13.85
C TRP A 171 -14.27 3.70 -13.52
N PRO A 172 -13.64 4.62 -12.73
CA PRO A 172 -14.26 5.92 -12.42
C PRO A 172 -14.61 6.71 -13.68
N HIS A 173 -13.88 6.47 -14.75
CA HIS A 173 -14.08 7.01 -16.09
C HIS A 173 -13.68 5.95 -17.12
N GLU A 174 -14.27 5.96 -18.33
CA GLU A 174 -13.95 4.98 -19.40
C GLU A 174 -12.46 4.88 -19.78
N SER A 175 -11.70 5.94 -19.50
CA SER A 175 -10.26 6.04 -19.79
C SER A 175 -9.36 5.85 -18.58
N VAL A 176 -9.92 5.57 -17.39
CA VAL A 176 -9.15 5.41 -16.14
C VAL A 176 -9.53 4.09 -15.48
N LYS A 177 -8.58 3.17 -15.45
CA LYS A 177 -8.68 1.92 -14.70
C LYS A 177 -7.96 2.07 -13.37
N VAL A 178 -8.58 1.61 -12.28
CA VAL A 178 -7.98 1.59 -10.95
C VAL A 178 -8.04 0.17 -10.40
N ARG A 179 -6.89 -0.38 -10.03
CA ARG A 179 -6.79 -1.61 -9.26
C ARG A 179 -6.76 -1.25 -7.78
N VAL A 180 -7.71 -1.75 -7.02
CA VAL A 180 -7.87 -1.42 -5.60
C VAL A 180 -7.23 -2.54 -4.76
N ILE A 181 -5.96 -2.36 -4.42
CA ILE A 181 -5.20 -3.35 -3.64
C ILE A 181 -5.66 -3.31 -2.19
N ALA A 182 -5.72 -2.12 -1.60
CA ALA A 182 -6.21 -1.92 -0.24
C ALA A 182 -7.00 -0.61 -0.12
N GLY A 183 -7.90 -0.54 0.85
CA GLY A 183 -8.78 0.62 1.08
C GLY A 183 -9.99 0.61 0.17
N GLU A 184 -10.45 1.80 -0.27
CA GLU A 184 -11.64 1.98 -1.10
C GLU A 184 -11.41 3.05 -2.16
N SER A 185 -11.88 2.81 -3.38
CA SER A 185 -11.90 3.77 -4.48
C SER A 185 -13.16 3.62 -5.28
N ASN A 186 -13.85 4.73 -5.59
CA ASN A 186 -15.07 4.73 -6.38
C ASN A 186 -16.09 3.66 -5.91
N SER A 187 -16.36 3.61 -4.60
CA SER A 187 -17.25 2.64 -3.94
C SER A 187 -16.83 1.17 -4.13
N THR A 188 -15.61 0.92 -4.56
CA THR A 188 -15.05 -0.43 -4.71
C THR A 188 -14.06 -0.68 -3.57
N LEU A 189 -14.35 -1.69 -2.76
CA LEU A 189 -13.47 -2.14 -1.67
C LEU A 189 -12.28 -2.90 -2.24
N GLY A 190 -11.11 -2.66 -1.68
CA GLY A 190 -9.87 -3.33 -2.05
C GLY A 190 -9.82 -4.79 -1.64
N ALA A 191 -8.90 -5.54 -2.25
CA ALA A 191 -8.65 -6.93 -1.93
C ALA A 191 -8.20 -7.12 -0.47
N VAL A 192 -7.43 -6.16 0.07
CA VAL A 192 -7.11 -6.11 1.50
C VAL A 192 -8.08 -5.15 2.18
N HIS A 193 -9.10 -5.73 2.79
CA HIS A 193 -10.08 -4.99 3.58
C HIS A 193 -10.16 -5.62 4.98
N ARG A 194 -9.69 -4.90 5.97
CA ARG A 194 -9.68 -5.31 7.37
C ARG A 194 -10.33 -4.22 8.23
N SER A 195 -10.93 -4.61 9.36
CA SER A 195 -11.48 -3.61 10.29
C SER A 195 -10.36 -2.68 10.80
N PRO A 196 -10.65 -1.41 11.13
CA PRO A 196 -9.66 -0.47 11.67
C PRO A 196 -8.94 -0.97 12.92
N SER A 197 -9.58 -1.84 13.72
CA SER A 197 -8.96 -2.45 14.90
C SER A 197 -7.88 -3.48 14.55
N LEU A 198 -7.98 -4.12 13.39
CA LEU A 198 -6.99 -5.08 12.87
C LEU A 198 -6.02 -4.46 11.88
N PHE A 199 -6.38 -3.30 11.33
CA PHE A 199 -5.59 -2.58 10.32
C PHE A 199 -5.54 -1.08 10.68
N PRO A 200 -4.83 -0.73 11.75
CA PRO A 200 -4.84 0.63 12.30
C PRO A 200 -4.27 1.68 11.36
N THR A 201 -3.41 1.28 10.42
CA THR A 201 -2.86 2.17 9.39
C THR A 201 -3.89 2.59 8.34
N GLN A 202 -5.03 1.90 8.23
CA GLN A 202 -6.10 2.18 7.27
C GLN A 202 -5.56 2.48 5.86
N THR A 203 -4.64 1.64 5.42
CA THR A 203 -3.89 1.88 4.18
C THR A 203 -4.79 1.87 2.96
N LEU A 204 -4.68 2.91 2.14
CA LEU A 204 -5.12 2.95 0.76
C LEU A 204 -3.93 2.60 -0.14
N TYR A 205 -4.11 1.65 -1.05
CA TYR A 205 -3.10 1.30 -2.05
C TYR A 205 -3.80 1.08 -3.39
N LEU A 206 -3.63 2.04 -4.30
CA LEU A 206 -4.24 2.04 -5.62
C LEU A 206 -3.14 2.00 -6.70
N ASP A 207 -3.42 1.25 -7.77
CA ASP A 207 -2.67 1.30 -9.02
C ASP A 207 -3.58 1.86 -10.12
N ILE A 208 -3.28 3.08 -10.59
CA ILE A 208 -4.13 3.90 -11.47
C ILE A 208 -3.52 3.93 -12.86
N HIS A 209 -4.30 3.52 -13.87
CA HIS A 209 -3.88 3.45 -15.26
C HIS A 209 -4.72 4.41 -16.13
N PHE A 210 -4.05 5.34 -16.79
CA PHE A 210 -4.66 6.28 -17.72
C PHE A 210 -4.50 5.78 -19.17
N GLN A 211 -5.60 5.36 -19.79
CA GLN A 211 -5.56 4.89 -21.20
C GLN A 211 -5.53 6.06 -22.20
N LYS A 212 -6.15 7.18 -21.84
CA LYS A 212 -6.14 8.45 -22.56
C LYS A 212 -5.84 9.57 -21.57
N GLN A 213 -5.57 10.77 -22.09
CA GLN A 213 -5.49 11.95 -21.22
C GLN A 213 -6.82 12.13 -20.47
N SER A 214 -6.77 12.02 -19.16
CA SER A 214 -7.95 12.02 -18.30
C SER A 214 -7.62 12.52 -16.90
N SER A 215 -8.66 12.77 -16.11
CA SER A 215 -8.55 13.11 -14.69
C SER A 215 -9.08 11.98 -13.83
N PHE A 216 -8.48 11.84 -12.65
CA PHE A 216 -8.89 10.92 -11.60
C PHE A 216 -8.93 11.65 -10.26
N GLU A 217 -10.00 11.43 -9.52
CA GLU A 217 -10.20 11.99 -8.18
C GLU A 217 -10.29 10.88 -7.15
N GLN A 218 -9.60 11.07 -6.01
CA GLN A 218 -9.68 10.17 -4.88
C GLN A 218 -9.83 10.96 -3.59
N ALA A 219 -10.87 10.65 -2.84
CA ALA A 219 -11.03 11.14 -1.47
C ALA A 219 -9.93 10.56 -0.57
N LEU A 220 -9.32 11.38 0.26
CA LEU A 220 -8.29 11.02 1.23
C LEU A 220 -8.70 11.54 2.59
N ASN A 221 -8.53 10.71 3.63
CA ASN A 221 -8.74 11.18 4.99
C ASN A 221 -7.73 12.31 5.30
N PRO A 222 -8.17 13.49 5.75
CA PRO A 222 -7.27 14.64 6.02
C PRO A 222 -6.13 14.33 7.00
N LYS A 223 -6.30 13.33 7.86
CA LYS A 223 -5.30 12.92 8.85
C LYS A 223 -4.27 11.91 8.32
N HIS A 224 -4.50 11.36 7.13
CA HIS A 224 -3.59 10.37 6.54
C HIS A 224 -2.46 11.06 5.78
N ASN A 225 -1.26 10.52 5.92
CA ASN A 225 -0.17 10.82 5.02
C ASN A 225 -0.45 10.17 3.66
N ALA A 226 -0.05 10.83 2.58
CA ALA A 226 -0.25 10.32 1.24
C ALA A 226 0.91 10.70 0.32
N PHE A 227 1.19 9.82 -0.61
CA PHE A 227 2.13 10.05 -1.71
C PHE A 227 1.68 9.30 -2.96
N LEU A 228 2.21 9.71 -4.10
CA LEU A 228 2.07 8.99 -5.35
C LEU A 228 3.44 8.71 -5.97
N PHE A 229 3.55 7.63 -6.74
CA PHE A 229 4.76 7.29 -7.49
C PHE A 229 4.42 6.97 -8.94
N VAL A 230 5.01 7.71 -9.88
CA VAL A 230 4.80 7.55 -11.32
C VAL A 230 5.80 6.53 -11.86
N TYR A 231 5.29 5.37 -12.34
CA TYR A 231 6.13 4.31 -12.89
C TYR A 231 5.98 4.10 -14.40
N ARG A 232 5.05 4.83 -15.06
CA ARG A 232 4.93 4.97 -16.52
C ARG A 232 4.38 6.35 -16.87
N GLY A 233 4.90 6.93 -17.95
CA GLY A 233 4.44 8.24 -18.44
C GLY A 233 4.64 9.36 -17.47
N SER A 234 3.70 10.29 -17.40
CA SER A 234 3.70 11.43 -16.49
C SER A 234 2.28 11.77 -16.04
N VAL A 235 2.17 12.40 -14.87
CA VAL A 235 0.90 12.91 -14.34
C VAL A 235 1.07 14.34 -13.85
N SER A 236 -0.05 15.03 -13.59
CA SER A 236 -0.04 16.29 -12.85
C SER A 236 -0.98 16.17 -11.66
N VAL A 237 -0.52 16.62 -10.50
CA VAL A 237 -1.36 16.83 -9.31
C VAL A 237 -1.94 18.23 -9.39
N VAL A 238 -3.25 18.33 -9.28
CA VAL A 238 -4.00 19.60 -9.40
C VAL A 238 -4.58 19.96 -8.04
N SER A 239 -4.28 21.16 -7.58
CA SER A 239 -4.89 21.76 -6.39
C SER A 239 -5.48 23.14 -6.75
N GLU A 240 -6.18 23.76 -5.81
CA GLU A 240 -6.67 25.14 -5.99
C GLU A 240 -5.54 26.15 -6.18
N LYS A 241 -4.35 25.87 -5.61
CA LYS A 241 -3.21 26.77 -5.60
C LYS A 241 -2.31 26.60 -6.82
N GLU A 242 -2.15 25.36 -7.32
CA GLU A 242 -1.16 25.03 -8.33
C GLU A 242 -1.46 23.72 -9.04
N THR A 243 -0.82 23.55 -10.20
CA THR A 243 -0.73 22.26 -10.91
C THR A 243 0.74 21.87 -10.98
N THR A 244 1.09 20.75 -10.39
CA THR A 244 2.46 20.26 -10.31
C THR A 244 2.64 19.02 -11.18
N ALA A 245 3.51 19.10 -12.19
CA ALA A 245 3.86 17.95 -13.04
C ALA A 245 4.78 16.98 -12.29
N ILE A 246 4.50 15.69 -12.44
CA ILE A 246 5.28 14.58 -11.86
C ILE A 246 5.68 13.65 -12.98
N GLU A 247 6.97 13.60 -13.21
CA GLU A 247 7.58 12.80 -14.26
C GLU A 247 7.81 11.34 -13.84
N LEU A 248 8.16 10.51 -14.81
CA LEU A 248 8.54 9.11 -14.60
C LEU A 248 9.59 8.95 -13.48
N ASN A 249 9.45 7.89 -12.67
CA ASN A 249 10.34 7.55 -11.55
C ASN A 249 10.44 8.64 -10.46
N ARG A 250 9.37 9.43 -10.31
CA ARG A 250 9.27 10.40 -9.21
C ARG A 250 8.15 10.05 -8.26
N MET A 251 8.45 10.19 -6.97
CA MET A 251 7.47 10.19 -5.90
C MET A 251 7.07 11.64 -5.59
N ALA A 252 5.78 11.90 -5.46
CA ALA A 252 5.27 13.17 -4.96
C ALA A 252 4.61 12.96 -3.60
N ILE A 253 5.16 13.60 -2.57
CA ILE A 253 4.58 13.65 -1.23
C ILE A 253 3.51 14.73 -1.24
N LEU A 254 2.30 14.38 -0.81
CA LEU A 254 1.17 15.30 -0.76
C LEU A 254 1.11 15.98 0.60
N ARG A 255 0.76 17.29 0.61
CA ARG A 255 0.44 17.99 1.86
C ARG A 255 -0.78 17.36 2.52
N ASN A 256 -0.88 17.50 3.85
CA ASN A 256 -2.05 17.00 4.59
C ASN A 256 -3.19 18.04 4.65
N GLU A 257 -3.17 19.04 3.77
CA GLU A 257 -4.25 20.01 3.56
C GLU A 257 -5.20 19.49 2.49
N GLY A 258 -6.50 19.55 2.73
CA GLY A 258 -7.50 19.04 1.79
C GLY A 258 -7.95 17.60 2.10
N ASN A 259 -9.01 17.18 1.44
CA ASN A 259 -9.72 15.93 1.67
C ASN A 259 -9.62 14.94 0.49
N GLY A 260 -8.71 15.21 -0.48
CA GLY A 260 -8.54 14.33 -1.62
C GLY A 260 -7.37 14.72 -2.52
N VAL A 261 -7.24 14.04 -3.63
CA VAL A 261 -6.27 14.35 -4.68
C VAL A 261 -6.94 14.31 -6.05
N LEU A 262 -6.62 15.29 -6.90
CA LEU A 262 -6.97 15.31 -8.31
C LEU A 262 -5.70 15.09 -9.14
N ILE A 263 -5.69 14.02 -9.92
CA ILE A 263 -4.56 13.61 -10.78
C ILE A 263 -5.00 13.69 -12.23
N ARG A 264 -4.22 14.37 -13.07
CA ARG A 264 -4.38 14.35 -14.54
C ARG A 264 -3.26 13.50 -15.12
N GLY A 265 -3.62 12.42 -15.82
CA GLY A 265 -2.65 11.50 -16.42
C GLY A 265 -2.51 11.71 -17.93
N SER A 266 -1.29 11.58 -18.43
CA SER A 266 -1.01 11.45 -19.86
C SER A 266 -1.45 10.06 -20.38
N PRO A 267 -1.67 9.89 -21.71
CA PRO A 267 -1.97 8.58 -22.27
C PRO A 267 -0.91 7.55 -21.92
N GLY A 268 -1.32 6.40 -21.39
CA GLY A 268 -0.42 5.32 -20.96
C GLY A 268 0.24 5.53 -19.59
N ALA A 269 -0.04 6.65 -18.90
CA ALA A 269 0.51 6.88 -17.57
C ALA A 269 -0.02 5.85 -16.57
N LYS A 270 0.87 5.41 -15.67
CA LYS A 270 0.53 4.55 -14.54
C LYS A 270 1.16 5.11 -13.27
N VAL A 271 0.37 5.14 -12.20
CA VAL A 271 0.77 5.75 -10.94
C VAL A 271 0.23 4.96 -9.76
N LEU A 272 1.07 4.71 -8.77
CA LEU A 272 0.63 4.26 -7.45
C LEU A 272 0.16 5.47 -6.64
N LEU A 273 -0.99 5.35 -5.98
CA LEU A 273 -1.44 6.26 -4.94
C LEU A 273 -1.52 5.48 -3.64
N ILE A 274 -0.75 5.91 -2.65
CA ILE A 274 -0.64 5.24 -1.36
C ILE A 274 -0.93 6.26 -0.26
N SER A 275 -1.80 5.89 0.69
CA SER A 275 -2.17 6.73 1.82
C SER A 275 -2.39 5.88 3.07
N GLY A 276 -2.13 6.43 4.26
CA GLY A 276 -2.32 5.71 5.51
C GLY A 276 -2.31 6.61 6.73
N GLN A 277 -2.95 6.13 7.80
CA GLN A 277 -2.96 6.79 9.09
C GLN A 277 -1.60 6.66 9.77
N ALA A 278 -1.01 7.78 10.15
CA ALA A 278 0.22 7.81 10.92
C ALA A 278 0.03 7.14 12.29
N LEU A 279 1.00 6.35 12.70
CA LEU A 279 1.02 5.71 14.02
C LEU A 279 1.47 6.68 15.12
N ASN A 280 2.29 7.68 14.74
CA ASN A 280 2.88 8.68 15.66
C ASN A 280 3.67 8.04 16.81
N GLU A 281 4.29 6.92 16.56
CA GLU A 281 5.13 6.20 17.50
C GLU A 281 6.61 6.35 17.12
N PRO A 282 7.56 6.17 18.07
CA PRO A 282 8.99 6.13 17.75
C PRO A 282 9.30 5.02 16.74
N ILE A 283 10.18 5.31 15.78
CA ILE A 283 10.68 4.34 14.80
C ILE A 283 12.16 4.12 15.09
N ALA A 284 12.50 2.92 15.53
CA ALA A 284 13.86 2.43 15.64
C ALA A 284 14.06 1.35 14.57
N GLN A 285 15.03 1.53 13.67
CA GLN A 285 15.31 0.58 12.60
C GLN A 285 16.79 0.20 12.56
N TYR A 286 17.05 -1.09 12.44
CA TYR A 286 18.35 -1.63 12.15
C TYR A 286 18.23 -2.79 11.15
N GLY A 287 18.66 -2.53 9.90
CA GLY A 287 18.49 -3.50 8.82
C GLY A 287 17.01 -3.90 8.65
N PRO A 288 16.71 -5.21 8.71
CA PRO A 288 15.38 -5.77 8.50
C PRO A 288 14.49 -5.81 9.76
N PHE A 289 14.87 -5.07 10.82
CA PHE A 289 14.11 -5.00 12.06
C PHE A 289 13.63 -3.57 12.29
N VAL A 290 12.34 -3.42 12.60
CA VAL A 290 11.72 -2.12 12.87
C VAL A 290 10.91 -2.23 14.16
N MET A 291 11.44 -1.61 15.21
CA MET A 291 10.85 -1.62 16.55
C MET A 291 10.60 -0.17 17.01
N ASN A 292 10.25 0.02 18.28
CA ASN A 292 10.03 1.36 18.84
C ASN A 292 11.26 1.86 19.64
N THR A 293 12.09 0.96 20.16
CA THR A 293 13.27 1.30 20.95
C THR A 293 14.53 0.59 20.48
N ARG A 294 15.68 1.08 20.94
CA ARG A 294 16.98 0.43 20.66
C ARG A 294 17.10 -0.92 21.36
N GLU A 295 16.56 -1.02 22.57
CA GLU A 295 16.57 -2.25 23.38
C GLU A 295 15.77 -3.34 22.65
N GLU A 296 14.60 -3.01 22.11
CA GLU A 296 13.79 -3.94 21.31
C GLU A 296 14.52 -4.39 20.03
N LEU A 297 15.29 -3.50 19.39
CA LEU A 297 16.13 -3.87 18.25
C LEU A 297 17.23 -4.85 18.64
N MET A 298 17.93 -4.61 19.75
CA MET A 298 18.95 -5.53 20.25
C MET A 298 18.35 -6.90 20.56
N GLN A 299 17.19 -6.93 21.20
CA GLN A 299 16.46 -8.18 21.44
C GLN A 299 16.09 -8.89 20.12
N ALA A 300 15.68 -8.14 19.08
CA ALA A 300 15.36 -8.72 17.76
C ALA A 300 16.60 -9.40 17.14
N VAL A 301 17.78 -8.77 17.24
CA VAL A 301 19.04 -9.34 16.76
C VAL A 301 19.41 -10.61 17.53
N ASP A 302 19.30 -10.59 18.87
CA ASP A 302 19.63 -11.73 19.70
C ASP A 302 18.68 -12.90 19.48
N ASP A 303 17.39 -12.64 19.37
CA ASP A 303 16.38 -13.66 19.06
C ASP A 303 16.63 -14.30 17.68
N PHE A 304 16.97 -13.48 16.67
CA PHE A 304 17.31 -14.01 15.35
C PHE A 304 18.55 -14.90 15.40
N ARG A 305 19.62 -14.48 16.08
CA ARG A 305 20.85 -15.27 16.25
C ARG A 305 20.61 -16.57 17.02
N ALA A 306 19.68 -16.56 17.97
CA ALA A 306 19.26 -17.73 18.70
C ALA A 306 18.31 -18.66 17.92
N GLY A 307 17.94 -18.30 16.66
CA GLY A 307 17.06 -19.11 15.82
C GLY A 307 15.61 -19.12 16.28
N LEU A 308 15.15 -18.05 16.97
CA LEU A 308 13.79 -17.93 17.51
C LEU A 308 12.76 -17.41 16.50
N PHE A 309 13.16 -17.03 15.28
CA PHE A 309 12.26 -16.64 14.19
C PHE A 309 11.67 -17.89 13.51
N LYS A 310 11.18 -18.80 14.34
CA LYS A 310 10.39 -19.96 13.90
C LYS A 310 8.97 -19.71 14.35
N SER A 311 8.04 -19.81 13.43
CA SER A 311 6.62 -19.59 13.69
C SER A 311 6.01 -20.67 14.58
#